data_f589a9b70be84d6c4b9ed9d9b710b2c8
#
_entry.id   f589a9b70be84d6c4b9ed9d9b710b2c8
#
_cell.length_a   1.000
_cell.length_b   1.000
_cell.length_c   1.000
_cell.angle_alpha   90.00
_cell.angle_beta   90.00
_cell.angle_gamma   90.00
#
_symmetry.space_group_name_H-M   'P 1'
#
loop_
_entity.id
_entity.type
_entity.pdbx_description
1 polymer ?
#
loop_
_entity_poly.entity_id
_entity_poly.type
_entity_poly.pdbx_seq_one_letter_code
_entity_poly.pdbx_strand_id
1 'polypeptide(L)'
;LTPWYEVKKAEIQQSNQKIYTRGKIYGFTFPYVYTQNANEKTGTFNVSNDSVYLFNNKDRSSPVKVTVSGECKNPYWEVFKDGELVASDGFFLNLEEGQTLVVSSLFQERTALLYDSQGNISSVYQQQDHTKTNFVHMPIGNSSIVFHTANAEVSVEVYEECDVF
;
A
#
# COMPACT_ATOMS: atom_id res chain seq x y z
N LEU A 1 -21.87 -4.26 -11.55
CA LEU A 1 -22.30 -3.44 -10.41
C LEU A 1 -21.04 -2.97 -9.68
N THR A 2 -20.74 -1.67 -9.76
CA THR A 2 -19.64 -1.04 -9.03
C THR A 2 -20.06 -0.85 -7.58
N PRO A 3 -19.26 -1.30 -6.61
CA PRO A 3 -19.53 -1.04 -5.20
C PRO A 3 -19.42 0.46 -4.91
N TRP A 4 -20.33 0.98 -4.12
CA TRP A 4 -20.35 2.36 -3.68
C TRP A 4 -19.56 2.50 -2.40
N TYR A 5 -18.68 3.51 -2.33
CA TYR A 5 -17.90 3.82 -1.13
C TYR A 5 -18.36 5.15 -0.55
N GLU A 6 -18.55 5.19 0.74
CA GLU A 6 -18.61 6.42 1.50
C GLU A 6 -17.37 6.47 2.40
N VAL A 7 -16.39 7.30 2.01
CA VAL A 7 -15.15 7.46 2.76
C VAL A 7 -15.36 8.48 3.85
N LYS A 8 -15.39 8.07 5.13
CA LYS A 8 -15.17 9.00 6.23
C LYS A 8 -13.69 9.00 6.57
N LYS A 9 -13.02 10.13 6.33
CA LYS A 9 -11.67 10.36 6.83
C LYS A 9 -11.71 10.39 8.36
N ALA A 10 -11.08 9.40 9.01
CA ALA A 10 -10.70 9.51 10.41
C ALA A 10 -9.40 10.30 10.50
N GLU A 11 -9.29 11.17 11.49
CA GLU A 11 -8.08 11.94 11.74
C GLU A 11 -6.88 11.03 12.01
N ILE A 12 -5.77 11.37 11.38
CA ILE A 12 -4.49 10.66 11.50
C ILE A 12 -3.95 10.90 12.92
N GLN A 13 -3.89 9.87 13.72
CA GLN A 13 -3.10 9.84 14.95
C GLN A 13 -1.93 8.87 14.79
N GLN A 14 -0.74 9.42 14.90
CA GLN A 14 0.60 8.83 15.07
C GLN A 14 0.80 7.33 14.80
N SER A 15 1.79 7.07 13.94
CA SER A 15 2.63 5.87 13.77
C SER A 15 2.07 4.53 14.25
N ASN A 16 1.90 3.59 13.33
CA ASN A 16 1.45 2.21 13.57
C ASN A 16 0.00 2.03 14.04
N GLN A 17 -0.87 3.01 13.89
CA GLN A 17 -2.30 2.82 14.16
C GLN A 17 -3.08 2.49 12.88
N LYS A 18 -3.87 1.42 12.97
CA LYS A 18 -4.83 1.03 11.93
C LYS A 18 -5.96 2.04 11.88
N ILE A 19 -6.08 2.79 10.80
CA ILE A 19 -7.12 3.79 10.60
C ILE A 19 -8.21 3.21 9.73
N TYR A 20 -9.43 3.17 10.25
CA TYR A 20 -10.59 2.68 9.52
C TYR A 20 -11.18 3.78 8.64
N THR A 21 -11.22 3.55 7.35
CA THR A 21 -12.00 4.37 6.43
C THR A 21 -13.25 3.59 6.03
N ARG A 22 -14.42 4.06 6.42
CA ARG A 22 -15.66 3.34 6.23
C ARG A 22 -16.20 3.52 4.82
N GLY A 23 -16.34 2.42 4.09
CA GLY A 23 -17.02 2.39 2.80
C GLY A 23 -18.36 1.65 2.83
N LYS A 24 -19.22 1.91 1.84
CA LYS A 24 -20.56 1.31 1.65
C LYS A 24 -20.61 0.60 0.29
N ILE A 25 -21.03 -0.48 0.01
CA ILE A 25 -21.47 -1.81 0.18
C ILE A 25 -22.29 -2.37 -0.98
N TYR A 26 -21.74 -3.20 -1.74
CA TYR A 26 -22.13 -4.55 -2.16
C TYR A 26 -20.80 -5.25 -2.53
N GLY A 27 -20.29 -6.08 -1.64
CA GLY A 27 -18.87 -6.44 -1.63
C GLY A 27 -18.09 -5.35 -0.88
N PHE A 28 -17.70 -5.60 0.37
CA PHE A 28 -17.05 -4.59 1.19
C PHE A 28 -15.55 -4.58 0.95
N THR A 29 -15.00 -3.44 0.55
CA THR A 29 -13.58 -3.17 0.65
C THR A 29 -13.37 -2.13 1.74
N PHE A 30 -12.62 -2.46 2.79
CA PHE A 30 -12.26 -1.55 3.85
C PHE A 30 -10.79 -1.18 3.69
N PRO A 31 -10.44 0.05 3.27
CA PRO A 31 -9.07 0.50 3.29
C PRO A 31 -8.61 0.77 4.72
N TYR A 32 -7.51 0.15 5.11
CA TYR A 32 -6.77 0.48 6.32
C TYR A 32 -5.51 1.22 5.92
N VAL A 33 -5.27 2.37 6.56
CA VAL A 33 -4.10 3.19 6.27
C VAL A 33 -3.08 3.02 7.40
N TYR A 34 -1.88 2.64 7.03
CA TYR A 34 -0.72 2.62 7.91
C TYR A 34 0.21 3.74 7.46
N THR A 35 0.54 4.64 8.37
CA THR A 35 1.46 5.75 8.10
C THR A 35 2.63 5.70 9.06
N GLN A 36 3.81 6.02 8.56
CA GLN A 36 5.02 6.19 9.36
C GLN A 36 5.65 7.54 9.02
N ASN A 37 5.99 8.30 10.05
CA ASN A 37 6.71 9.55 9.89
C ASN A 37 8.20 9.30 9.61
N ALA A 38 8.80 10.16 8.81
CA ALA A 38 10.20 10.09 8.37
C ALA A 38 11.23 9.97 9.51
N ASN A 39 10.85 10.27 10.74
CA ASN A 39 11.72 10.24 11.93
C ASN A 39 11.73 8.87 12.65
N GLU A 40 10.91 7.92 12.26
CA GLU A 40 10.91 6.57 12.83
C GLU A 40 11.81 5.64 12.00
N LYS A 41 12.92 5.20 12.60
CA LYS A 41 13.99 4.43 11.93
C LYS A 41 13.64 3.01 11.52
N THR A 42 12.43 2.53 11.79
CA THR A 42 12.01 1.18 11.43
C THR A 42 10.96 1.24 10.34
N GLY A 43 11.37 1.18 9.09
CA GLY A 43 10.45 1.12 7.94
C GLY A 43 9.56 -0.12 7.91
N THR A 44 9.11 -0.63 9.06
CA THR A 44 8.34 -1.86 9.17
C THR A 44 6.94 -1.57 9.69
N PHE A 45 5.93 -2.00 8.94
CA PHE A 45 4.54 -1.99 9.36
C PHE A 45 4.05 -3.41 9.59
N ASN A 46 3.46 -3.66 10.75
CA ASN A 46 2.73 -4.91 11.01
C ASN A 46 1.29 -4.71 10.57
N VAL A 47 0.84 -5.56 9.66
CA VAL A 47 -0.48 -5.48 9.02
C VAL A 47 -1.28 -6.71 9.39
N SER A 48 -2.52 -6.51 9.88
CA SER A 48 -3.53 -7.57 9.98
C SER A 48 -4.53 -7.37 8.84
N ASN A 49 -4.60 -8.32 7.93
CA ASN A 49 -5.57 -8.34 6.84
C ASN A 49 -6.70 -9.30 7.22
N ASP A 50 -7.86 -8.74 7.58
CA ASP A 50 -9.02 -9.48 8.07
C ASP A 50 -10.04 -9.80 6.95
N SER A 51 -9.59 -9.79 5.69
CA SER A 51 -10.43 -10.14 4.54
C SER A 51 -11.07 -11.52 4.69
N VAL A 52 -12.35 -11.60 4.33
CA VAL A 52 -13.15 -12.83 4.44
C VAL A 52 -13.68 -13.20 3.05
N TYR A 53 -13.38 -14.41 2.62
CA TYR A 53 -13.87 -14.96 1.36
C TYR A 53 -14.73 -16.19 1.60
N LEU A 54 -15.85 -16.29 0.87
CA LEU A 54 -16.79 -17.42 0.93
C LEU A 54 -16.17 -18.76 0.57
N PHE A 55 -15.24 -18.74 -0.35
CA PHE A 55 -14.48 -19.93 -0.77
C PHE A 55 -13.07 -19.80 -0.23
N ASN A 56 -12.69 -20.73 0.64
CA ASN A 56 -11.41 -20.77 1.33
C ASN A 56 -10.26 -20.97 0.32
N ASN A 57 -9.84 -19.87 -0.30
CA ASN A 57 -8.66 -19.83 -1.15
C ASN A 57 -7.53 -19.22 -0.34
N LYS A 58 -6.64 -20.07 0.19
CA LYS A 58 -5.51 -19.67 1.04
C LYS A 58 -4.53 -18.71 0.36
N ASP A 59 -4.60 -18.62 -0.97
CA ASP A 59 -3.69 -17.80 -1.78
C ASP A 59 -4.26 -16.40 -2.09
N ARG A 60 -5.44 -16.06 -1.56
CA ARG A 60 -5.99 -14.72 -1.74
C ARG A 60 -5.24 -13.70 -0.90
N SER A 61 -5.09 -12.53 -1.48
CA SER A 61 -4.39 -11.38 -0.90
C SER A 61 -5.11 -10.09 -1.29
N SER A 62 -5.08 -9.11 -0.43
CA SER A 62 -5.75 -7.84 -0.62
C SER A 62 -4.87 -6.85 -1.37
N PRO A 63 -5.42 -6.07 -2.29
CA PRO A 63 -4.67 -5.02 -2.95
C PRO A 63 -4.23 -3.93 -1.96
N VAL A 64 -3.14 -3.28 -2.30
CA VAL A 64 -2.59 -2.19 -1.49
C VAL A 64 -2.32 -0.96 -2.36
N LYS A 65 -2.31 0.19 -1.72
CA LYS A 65 -1.78 1.42 -2.27
C LYS A 65 -0.66 1.92 -1.37
N VAL A 66 0.51 2.05 -1.94
CA VAL A 66 1.71 2.55 -1.27
C VAL A 66 1.96 3.97 -1.74
N THR A 67 2.22 4.85 -0.78
CA THR A 67 2.61 6.24 -1.03
C THR A 67 3.95 6.50 -0.37
N VAL A 68 4.93 6.99 -1.13
CA VAL A 68 6.26 7.38 -0.64
C VAL A 68 6.46 8.85 -0.98
N SER A 69 6.65 9.70 0.03
CA SER A 69 6.78 11.15 -0.13
C SER A 69 8.11 11.65 0.43
N GLY A 70 8.77 12.53 -0.32
CA GLY A 70 10.04 13.13 0.05
C GLY A 70 11.24 12.45 -0.55
N GLU A 71 12.43 12.96 -0.19
CA GLU A 71 13.69 12.56 -0.80
C GLU A 71 14.04 11.09 -0.53
N CYS A 72 14.17 10.31 -1.61
CA CYS A 72 14.56 8.90 -1.55
C CYS A 72 15.18 8.43 -2.85
N LYS A 73 16.22 7.61 -2.75
CA LYS A 73 16.86 6.98 -3.89
C LYS A 73 16.48 5.51 -3.99
N ASN A 74 15.99 5.11 -5.17
CA ASN A 74 15.62 3.74 -5.48
C ASN A 74 14.73 3.11 -4.39
N PRO A 75 13.54 3.66 -4.10
CA PRO A 75 12.65 3.14 -3.08
C PRO A 75 12.23 1.71 -3.43
N TYR A 76 12.22 0.83 -2.41
CA TYR A 76 11.66 -0.51 -2.54
C TYR A 76 11.07 -0.97 -1.22
N TRP A 77 10.19 -1.96 -1.28
CA TRP A 77 9.59 -2.59 -0.11
C TRP A 77 9.36 -4.07 -0.31
N GLU A 78 9.24 -4.76 0.81
CA GLU A 78 9.16 -6.21 0.90
C GLU A 78 8.04 -6.62 1.85
N VAL A 79 7.23 -7.57 1.43
CA VAL A 79 6.13 -8.13 2.23
C VAL A 79 6.55 -9.49 2.74
N PHE A 80 6.45 -9.66 4.06
CA PHE A 80 6.77 -10.91 4.75
C PHE A 80 5.54 -11.49 5.42
N LYS A 81 5.39 -12.81 5.32
CA LYS A 81 4.41 -13.57 6.06
C LYS A 81 5.09 -14.76 6.71
N ASP A 82 4.85 -14.95 8.02
CA ASP A 82 5.46 -16.03 8.81
C ASP A 82 7.01 -16.05 8.73
N GLY A 83 7.62 -14.87 8.52
CA GLY A 83 9.06 -14.69 8.37
C GLY A 83 9.60 -14.94 6.96
N GLU A 84 8.77 -15.33 6.01
CA GLU A 84 9.15 -15.57 4.63
C GLU A 84 8.79 -14.36 3.74
N LEU A 85 9.69 -14.02 2.79
CA LEU A 85 9.44 -13.02 1.77
C LEU A 85 8.40 -13.56 0.77
N VAL A 86 7.23 -12.91 0.69
CA VAL A 86 6.13 -13.35 -0.19
C VAL A 86 5.90 -12.43 -1.38
N ALA A 87 6.28 -11.17 -1.29
CA ALA A 87 6.17 -10.21 -2.38
C ALA A 87 7.15 -9.05 -2.19
N SER A 88 7.52 -8.41 -3.28
CA SER A 88 8.36 -7.20 -3.24
C SER A 88 8.05 -6.29 -4.43
N ASP A 89 8.30 -5.00 -4.26
CA ASP A 89 8.19 -3.98 -5.30
C ASP A 89 9.31 -2.96 -5.14
N GLY A 90 9.65 -2.24 -6.20
CA GLY A 90 10.70 -1.25 -6.15
C GLY A 90 10.87 -0.50 -7.46
N PHE A 91 11.60 0.62 -7.38
CA PHE A 91 11.77 1.54 -8.49
C PHE A 91 13.21 2.03 -8.62
N PHE A 92 13.70 2.11 -9.83
CA PHE A 92 14.97 2.76 -10.19
C PHE A 92 14.73 4.23 -10.49
N LEU A 93 14.47 5.01 -9.46
CA LEU A 93 14.26 6.45 -9.57
C LEU A 93 14.76 7.17 -8.31
N ASN A 94 14.99 8.46 -8.43
CA ASN A 94 15.27 9.33 -7.30
C ASN A 94 14.05 10.23 -7.09
N LEU A 95 13.47 10.17 -5.89
CA LEU A 95 12.50 11.16 -5.44
C LEU A 95 13.22 12.35 -4.85
N GLU A 96 12.77 13.53 -5.20
CA GLU A 96 13.22 14.80 -4.63
C GLU A 96 12.23 15.30 -3.57
N GLU A 97 12.63 16.29 -2.80
CA GLU A 97 11.74 16.94 -1.85
C GLU A 97 10.49 17.49 -2.56
N GLY A 98 9.31 17.24 -1.99
CA GLY A 98 8.02 17.62 -2.56
C GLY A 98 7.49 16.70 -3.65
N GLN A 99 8.22 15.65 -4.01
CA GLN A 99 7.73 14.60 -4.90
C GLN A 99 7.08 13.46 -4.12
N THR A 100 6.09 12.82 -4.77
CA THR A 100 5.37 11.69 -4.18
C THR A 100 5.20 10.59 -5.21
N LEU A 101 5.67 9.39 -4.87
CA LEU A 101 5.43 8.16 -5.61
C LEU A 101 4.17 7.48 -5.05
N VAL A 102 3.22 7.16 -5.92
CA VAL A 102 2.01 6.42 -5.57
C VAL A 102 1.92 5.16 -6.41
N VAL A 103 1.89 4.02 -5.75
CA VAL A 103 1.79 2.71 -6.40
C VAL A 103 0.54 1.99 -5.91
N SER A 104 -0.33 1.63 -6.83
CA SER A 104 -1.60 0.95 -6.54
C SER A 104 -1.66 -0.41 -7.22
N SER A 105 -2.01 -1.44 -6.46
CA SER A 105 -2.31 -2.79 -6.96
C SER A 105 -3.80 -3.08 -7.07
N LEU A 106 -4.66 -2.07 -6.87
CA LEU A 106 -6.11 -2.20 -7.01
C LEU A 106 -6.50 -2.70 -8.41
N PHE A 107 -7.50 -3.58 -8.43
CA PHE A 107 -8.05 -4.05 -9.70
C PHE A 107 -8.63 -2.85 -10.48
N GLN A 108 -8.27 -2.75 -11.77
CA GLN A 108 -8.58 -1.63 -12.67
C GLN A 108 -7.83 -0.30 -12.39
N GLU A 109 -7.10 -0.19 -11.27
CA GLU A 109 -6.28 0.97 -10.92
C GLU A 109 -4.82 0.58 -10.63
N ARG A 110 -4.32 -0.45 -11.33
CA ARG A 110 -2.93 -0.85 -11.21
C ARG A 110 -2.05 0.19 -11.87
N THR A 111 -1.47 1.05 -11.06
CA THR A 111 -0.72 2.23 -11.50
C THR A 111 0.54 2.45 -10.67
N ALA A 112 1.55 3.05 -11.30
CA ALA A 112 2.73 3.61 -10.65
C ALA A 112 2.90 5.05 -11.14
N LEU A 113 2.61 6.01 -10.29
CA LEU A 113 2.52 7.43 -10.61
C LEU A 113 3.47 8.25 -9.75
N LEU A 114 4.14 9.19 -10.37
CA LEU A 114 4.93 10.21 -9.71
C LEU A 114 4.21 11.55 -9.79
N TYR A 115 4.00 12.16 -8.65
CA TYR A 115 3.51 13.52 -8.50
C TYR A 115 4.69 14.42 -8.22
N ASP A 116 4.87 15.47 -8.99
CA ASP A 116 5.90 16.47 -8.73
C ASP A 116 5.43 17.53 -7.72
N SER A 117 6.33 18.41 -7.31
CA SER A 117 6.05 19.50 -6.37
C SER A 117 5.00 20.52 -6.88
N GLN A 118 4.69 20.50 -8.16
CA GLN A 118 3.70 21.37 -8.81
C GLN A 118 2.37 20.66 -9.03
N GLY A 119 2.28 19.37 -8.69
CA GLY A 119 1.10 18.54 -8.85
C GLY A 119 0.95 17.90 -10.24
N ASN A 120 1.96 17.98 -11.11
CA ASN A 120 1.94 17.25 -12.36
C ASN A 120 2.12 15.75 -12.10
N ILE A 121 1.45 14.93 -12.91
CA ILE A 121 1.42 13.47 -12.74
C ILE A 121 2.10 12.84 -13.95
N SER A 122 3.02 11.92 -13.68
CA SER A 122 3.67 11.11 -14.69
C SER A 122 3.67 9.63 -14.32
N SER A 123 3.57 8.75 -15.33
CA SER A 123 3.70 7.32 -15.10
C SER A 123 5.16 6.94 -14.98
N VAL A 124 5.50 6.19 -13.94
CA VAL A 124 6.85 5.67 -13.67
C VAL A 124 6.92 4.14 -13.78
N TYR A 125 5.98 3.55 -14.50
CA TYR A 125 5.92 2.11 -14.70
C TYR A 125 7.22 1.54 -15.32
N GLN A 126 7.86 2.28 -16.23
CA GLN A 126 9.10 1.85 -16.87
C GLN A 126 10.32 1.89 -15.94
N GLN A 127 10.24 2.62 -14.84
CA GLN A 127 11.28 2.68 -13.81
C GLN A 127 11.10 1.61 -12.73
N GLN A 128 10.05 0.80 -12.82
CA GLN A 128 9.81 -0.29 -11.89
C GLN A 128 10.89 -1.38 -12.02
N ASP A 129 11.34 -1.91 -10.90
CA ASP A 129 12.27 -3.04 -10.86
C ASP A 129 11.53 -4.34 -11.22
N HIS A 130 11.58 -4.71 -12.48
CA HIS A 130 10.90 -5.91 -13.01
C HIS A 130 11.52 -7.24 -12.56
N THR A 131 12.57 -7.22 -11.74
CA THR A 131 13.08 -8.44 -11.07
C THR A 131 12.27 -8.81 -9.83
N LYS A 132 11.42 -7.91 -9.36
CA LYS A 132 10.52 -8.08 -8.21
C LYS A 132 9.14 -8.56 -8.65
N THR A 133 8.31 -8.94 -7.67
CA THR A 133 6.91 -9.35 -7.93
C THR A 133 6.08 -8.20 -8.50
N ASN A 134 6.34 -7.00 -8.05
CA ASN A 134 5.66 -5.76 -8.41
C ASN A 134 4.16 -5.74 -8.08
N PHE A 135 3.60 -4.56 -7.85
CA PHE A 135 2.20 -4.40 -7.46
C PHE A 135 1.80 -5.36 -6.33
N VAL A 136 2.53 -5.27 -5.23
CA VAL A 136 2.36 -6.17 -4.10
C VAL A 136 0.92 -6.20 -3.59
N HIS A 137 0.52 -7.37 -3.08
CA HIS A 137 -0.73 -7.57 -2.37
C HIS A 137 -0.42 -8.03 -0.95
N MET A 138 -1.31 -7.69 -0.02
CA MET A 138 -1.14 -8.09 1.37
C MET A 138 -1.84 -9.43 1.63
N PRO A 139 -1.12 -10.47 2.09
CA PRO A 139 -1.72 -11.75 2.43
C PRO A 139 -2.76 -11.63 3.54
N ILE A 140 -3.75 -12.54 3.56
CA ILE A 140 -4.72 -12.64 4.65
C ILE A 140 -4.01 -13.01 5.95
N GLY A 141 -4.47 -12.43 7.06
CA GLY A 141 -3.91 -12.63 8.40
C GLY A 141 -2.76 -11.67 8.68
N ASN A 142 -1.92 -12.03 9.64
CA ASN A 142 -0.80 -11.19 10.07
C ASN A 142 0.37 -11.28 9.10
N SER A 143 0.88 -10.14 8.70
CA SER A 143 2.05 -9.98 7.84
C SER A 143 2.79 -8.70 8.20
N SER A 144 3.97 -8.50 7.64
CA SER A 144 4.69 -7.25 7.75
C SER A 144 5.13 -6.75 6.38
N ILE A 145 5.18 -5.44 6.23
CA ILE A 145 5.78 -4.79 5.07
C ILE A 145 6.95 -3.95 5.54
N VAL A 146 8.10 -4.13 4.93
CA VAL A 146 9.36 -3.45 5.26
C VAL A 146 9.71 -2.50 4.13
N PHE A 147 9.90 -1.23 4.45
CA PHE A 147 10.25 -0.19 3.51
C PHE A 147 11.73 0.16 3.59
N HIS A 148 12.33 0.30 2.42
CA HIS A 148 13.71 0.76 2.22
C HIS A 148 13.66 2.10 1.46
N THR A 149 13.22 3.13 2.16
CA THR A 149 12.91 4.46 1.62
C THR A 149 13.69 5.58 2.31
N ALA A 150 14.74 5.23 3.04
CA ALA A 150 15.59 6.16 3.81
C ALA A 150 14.75 7.07 4.73
N ASN A 151 14.72 8.38 4.44
CA ASN A 151 14.02 9.38 5.26
C ASN A 151 12.66 9.77 4.71
N ALA A 152 12.20 9.16 3.60
CA ALA A 152 10.91 9.47 3.02
C ALA A 152 9.77 9.03 3.94
N GLU A 153 8.70 9.80 3.94
CA GLU A 153 7.45 9.45 4.60
C GLU A 153 6.73 8.37 3.78
N VAL A 154 6.24 7.34 4.48
CA VAL A 154 5.55 6.22 3.84
C VAL A 154 4.15 6.06 4.39
N SER A 155 3.21 5.80 3.51
CA SER A 155 1.83 5.42 3.84
C SER A 155 1.43 4.19 3.06
N VAL A 156 0.74 3.26 3.72
CA VAL A 156 0.19 2.04 3.13
C VAL A 156 -1.30 1.96 3.40
N GLU A 157 -2.09 1.87 2.35
CA GLU A 157 -3.52 1.58 2.41
C GLU A 157 -3.73 0.13 2.01
N VAL A 158 -4.32 -0.68 2.88
CA VAL A 158 -4.70 -2.07 2.59
C VAL A 158 -6.20 -2.12 2.37
N TYR A 159 -6.63 -2.69 1.24
CA TYR A 159 -8.03 -2.79 0.86
C TYR A 159 -8.54 -4.18 1.20
N GLU A 160 -9.09 -4.33 2.40
CA GLU A 160 -9.70 -5.58 2.83
C GLU A 160 -10.99 -5.83 2.06
N GLU A 161 -11.17 -7.06 1.63
CA GLU A 161 -12.33 -7.51 0.87
C GLU A 161 -13.13 -8.51 1.70
N CYS A 162 -14.45 -8.35 1.66
CA CYS A 162 -15.38 -9.31 2.23
C CYS A 162 -16.36 -9.75 1.16
N ASP A 163 -16.46 -11.05 0.91
CA ASP A 163 -17.53 -11.58 0.07
C ASP A 163 -18.86 -11.40 0.81
N VAL A 164 -19.89 -10.94 0.09
CA VAL A 164 -21.24 -10.73 0.63
C VAL A 164 -22.05 -12.02 0.45
N PHE A 165 -22.77 -12.40 1.48
CA PHE A 165 -23.72 -13.51 1.48
C PHE A 165 -25.05 -13.11 0.84
#